data_2277da2f28b0b3865dd77fc858d807ab
#
_entry.id   2277da2f28b0b3865dd77fc858d807ab
#
_cell.length_a   1.000
_cell.length_b   1.000
_cell.length_c   1.000
_cell.angle_alpha   90.00
_cell.angle_beta   90.00
_cell.angle_gamma   90.00
#
_symmetry.space_group_name_H-M   'P 1'
#
loop_
_entity.id
_entity.type
_entity.pdbx_description
1 polymer ?
#
loop_
_entity_poly.entity_id
_entity_poly.type
_entity_poly.pdbx_seq_one_letter_code
_entity_poly.pdbx_strand_id
1 'polypeptide(L)'
;MENSSCARLILVALVTLTGALGLVWLPLHSAARAADAEVPEVLIIATGGTIAGVQDDPNDPSRYRAGSLSAAEIMASVPELEKYARIDTLQFSNVPSTEIKPRDWVRLSTLITRSLQEREDLAGVVITHGTDRLEETAFFLHLTVGSEKPVVMVGAQRPATGTGADGPANLLAAVKTAVSTQSRDRGVLVVMDERILSAREVRKDYPRVGGFQTGRIGVVGGEGPEYLYSPTRPHTHRSEFVIDGELELVDVPLVFSYSGGLGNYFPTNTAGLVITTTNTTCDERLALQVLARAGTAVVTAFPTGQSIRKLRPTEATAPTRARESCARLAGDPRWEGEWIPPIPAQMLTPQKARILLMLALTKTQEREALAELFSRY
;
A
#
# COMPACT_ATOMS: atom_id res chain seq x y z
N MET A 1 28.64 63.62 22.16
CA MET A 1 30.00 63.68 22.73
C MET A 1 30.75 62.59 22.01
N GLU A 2 31.35 63.05 21.00
CA GLU A 2 32.80 63.19 20.71
C GLU A 2 33.35 61.89 20.18
N ASN A 3 33.60 61.84 18.92
CA ASN A 3 34.86 62.23 18.22
C ASN A 3 35.85 61.10 18.25
N SER A 4 36.60 60.72 17.31
CA SER A 4 37.12 61.34 16.07
C SER A 4 37.94 60.24 15.41
N SER A 5 37.90 60.08 14.13
CA SER A 5 38.73 60.74 13.12
C SER A 5 40.11 60.10 12.85
N CYS A 6 40.32 59.82 11.59
CA CYS A 6 41.53 60.00 10.76
C CYS A 6 42.75 59.10 10.96
N ALA A 7 43.25 58.46 9.94
CA ALA A 7 44.20 59.05 9.01
C ALA A 7 44.60 58.12 7.89
N ARG A 8 44.59 58.67 6.71
CA ARG A 8 45.23 58.36 5.45
C ARG A 8 46.70 57.99 5.58
N LEU A 9 47.17 57.08 4.74
CA LEU A 9 48.46 57.27 4.09
C LEU A 9 48.46 56.61 2.72
N ILE A 10 48.72 57.43 1.75
CA ILE A 10 48.98 57.20 0.33
C ILE A 10 50.44 56.73 0.20
N LEU A 11 50.72 55.70 -0.62
CA LEU A 11 52.01 55.62 -1.28
C LEU A 11 51.82 55.06 -2.69
N VAL A 12 52.45 55.82 -3.57
CA VAL A 12 52.39 55.83 -5.05
C VAL A 12 53.50 54.93 -5.60
N ALA A 13 53.15 54.21 -6.67
CA ALA A 13 53.94 53.83 -7.87
C ALA A 13 55.19 53.00 -7.75
N LEU A 14 55.21 51.92 -8.49
CA LEU A 14 56.19 51.80 -9.59
C LEU A 14 55.68 50.81 -10.65
N VAL A 15 55.63 51.30 -11.88
CA VAL A 15 55.38 50.57 -13.12
C VAL A 15 56.64 49.82 -13.52
N THR A 16 56.55 48.54 -13.79
CA THR A 16 57.46 47.86 -14.68
C THR A 16 56.68 46.98 -15.66
N LEU A 17 56.80 47.36 -16.85
CA LEU A 17 56.37 46.71 -18.10
C LEU A 17 57.26 45.49 -18.36
N THR A 18 56.72 44.29 -18.36
CA THR A 18 57.33 43.18 -19.06
C THR A 18 56.24 42.40 -19.78
N GLY A 19 56.48 42.25 -21.06
CA GLY A 19 55.51 41.85 -22.04
C GLY A 19 55.10 40.39 -22.02
N ALA A 20 53.97 40.23 -22.60
CA ALA A 20 53.49 39.23 -23.55
C ALA A 20 53.77 37.78 -23.32
N LEU A 21 52.77 37.02 -23.20
CA LEU A 21 52.34 35.92 -24.08
C LEU A 21 50.94 35.50 -23.58
N GLY A 22 49.94 35.95 -24.32
CA GLY A 22 48.58 35.52 -24.09
C GLY A 22 48.41 34.06 -24.44
N LEU A 23 48.41 33.19 -23.44
CA LEU A 23 47.77 31.90 -23.57
C LEU A 23 46.24 32.14 -23.41
N VAL A 24 45.58 32.20 -24.55
CA VAL A 24 44.15 32.09 -24.64
C VAL A 24 43.75 30.68 -24.10
N TRP A 25 43.38 30.62 -22.85
CA TRP A 25 42.68 29.47 -22.33
C TRP A 25 41.29 29.47 -22.92
N LEU A 26 41.12 28.77 -24.06
CA LEU A 26 39.80 28.34 -24.51
C LEU A 26 39.30 27.33 -23.52
N PRO A 27 38.18 27.59 -22.82
CA PRO A 27 37.54 26.53 -22.08
C PRO A 27 37.07 25.50 -23.10
N LEU A 28 37.73 24.34 -23.12
CA LEU A 28 37.15 23.15 -23.69
C LEU A 28 35.85 22.92 -22.89
N HIS A 29 34.75 23.45 -23.43
CA HIS A 29 33.45 22.95 -23.12
C HIS A 29 33.44 21.51 -23.67
N SER A 30 33.86 20.58 -22.83
CA SER A 30 33.48 19.21 -22.98
C SER A 30 31.93 19.25 -22.94
N ALA A 31 31.33 19.34 -24.11
CA ALA A 31 29.96 18.91 -24.29
C ALA A 31 29.99 17.43 -23.91
N ALA A 32 29.75 17.17 -22.64
CA ALA A 32 29.36 15.85 -22.22
C ALA A 32 28.15 15.54 -23.09
N ARG A 33 28.37 14.78 -24.12
CA ARG A 33 27.34 14.14 -24.93
C ARG A 33 26.46 13.47 -23.91
N ALA A 34 25.28 14.03 -23.68
CA ALA A 34 24.25 13.33 -22.94
C ALA A 34 24.17 11.97 -23.63
N ALA A 35 24.70 10.94 -23.01
CA ALA A 35 24.46 9.58 -23.44
C ALA A 35 22.95 9.53 -23.59
N ASP A 36 22.45 9.10 -24.76
CA ASP A 36 21.04 8.86 -24.95
C ASP A 36 20.60 7.99 -23.77
N ALA A 37 20.00 8.63 -22.77
CA ALA A 37 19.56 7.91 -21.58
C ALA A 37 18.50 6.95 -22.12
N GLU A 38 18.82 5.67 -22.10
CA GLU A 38 17.94 4.62 -22.58
C GLU A 38 16.60 4.79 -21.85
N VAL A 39 15.52 4.91 -22.63
CA VAL A 39 14.17 5.12 -22.07
C VAL A 39 13.88 3.95 -21.13
N PRO A 40 13.57 4.22 -19.84
CA PRO A 40 13.39 3.15 -18.86
C PRO A 40 12.25 2.23 -19.27
N GLU A 41 12.34 0.95 -18.92
CA GLU A 41 11.29 -0.02 -19.20
C GLU A 41 10.36 -0.21 -18.00
N VAL A 42 9.06 -0.29 -18.26
CA VAL A 42 8.01 -0.53 -17.27
C VAL A 42 7.16 -1.71 -17.72
N LEU A 43 7.01 -2.70 -16.83
CA LEU A 43 6.06 -3.79 -17.03
C LEU A 43 4.69 -3.38 -16.49
N ILE A 44 3.67 -3.39 -17.35
CA ILE A 44 2.28 -3.16 -16.95
C ILE A 44 1.56 -4.52 -16.87
N ILE A 45 1.11 -4.86 -15.66
CA ILE A 45 0.36 -6.08 -15.38
C ILE A 45 -1.12 -5.72 -15.28
N ALA A 46 -1.94 -6.19 -16.21
CA ALA A 46 -3.37 -5.94 -16.24
C ALA A 46 -4.15 -7.05 -15.50
N THR A 47 -4.98 -6.66 -14.54
CA THR A 47 -5.85 -7.58 -13.80
C THR A 47 -7.35 -7.41 -14.12
N GLY A 48 -7.72 -6.37 -14.85
CA GLY A 48 -9.10 -6.03 -15.17
C GLY A 48 -9.62 -4.81 -14.39
N GLY A 49 -10.86 -4.87 -13.95
CA GLY A 49 -11.50 -3.79 -13.22
C GLY A 49 -12.09 -2.68 -14.11
N THR A 50 -12.49 -1.57 -13.48
CA THR A 50 -13.17 -0.43 -14.14
C THR A 50 -12.27 0.29 -15.14
N ILE A 51 -10.96 0.35 -14.90
CA ILE A 51 -9.99 0.96 -15.83
C ILE A 51 -9.97 0.27 -17.20
N ALA A 52 -10.34 -1.00 -17.24
CA ALA A 52 -10.53 -1.82 -18.43
C ALA A 52 -12.03 -2.00 -18.76
N GLY A 53 -12.89 -1.17 -18.19
CA GLY A 53 -14.35 -1.30 -18.32
C GLY A 53 -14.90 -0.65 -19.56
N VAL A 54 -15.87 -1.30 -20.20
CA VAL A 54 -16.61 -0.78 -21.36
C VAL A 54 -18.07 -0.60 -20.97
N GLN A 55 -18.59 0.60 -21.17
CA GLN A 55 -20.02 0.90 -20.95
C GLN A 55 -20.91 0.20 -21.98
N ASP A 56 -22.04 -0.33 -21.53
CA ASP A 56 -23.07 -0.88 -22.40
C ASP A 56 -23.99 0.23 -22.97
N ASP A 57 -24.20 1.29 -22.17
CA ASP A 57 -24.95 2.49 -22.58
C ASP A 57 -24.13 3.74 -22.23
N PRO A 58 -23.78 4.58 -23.22
CA PRO A 58 -23.04 5.82 -22.98
C PRO A 58 -23.69 6.81 -22.00
N ASN A 59 -25.03 6.71 -21.82
CA ASN A 59 -25.78 7.58 -20.92
C ASN A 59 -25.92 7.03 -19.50
N ASP A 60 -25.56 5.77 -19.28
CA ASP A 60 -25.62 5.14 -17.95
C ASP A 60 -24.24 4.68 -17.47
N PRO A 61 -23.52 5.51 -16.70
CA PRO A 61 -22.19 5.17 -16.20
C PRO A 61 -22.19 4.03 -15.16
N SER A 62 -23.36 3.63 -14.68
CA SER A 62 -23.48 2.51 -13.73
C SER A 62 -23.48 1.15 -14.42
N ARG A 63 -23.77 1.11 -15.72
CA ARG A 63 -23.81 -0.12 -16.54
C ARG A 63 -22.56 -0.24 -17.38
N TYR A 64 -21.62 -1.03 -16.92
CA TYR A 64 -20.42 -1.34 -17.66
C TYR A 64 -19.92 -2.76 -17.34
N ARG A 65 -19.19 -3.33 -18.28
CA ARG A 65 -18.50 -4.62 -18.10
C ARG A 65 -17.05 -4.33 -17.68
N ALA A 66 -16.73 -4.62 -16.42
CA ALA A 66 -15.37 -4.50 -15.92
C ALA A 66 -14.45 -5.51 -16.62
N GLY A 67 -13.20 -5.11 -16.88
CA GLY A 67 -12.22 -6.03 -17.47
C GLY A 67 -12.49 -6.39 -18.93
N SER A 68 -13.17 -5.55 -19.70
CA SER A 68 -13.47 -5.83 -21.12
C SER A 68 -12.31 -5.51 -22.06
N LEU A 69 -11.46 -4.55 -21.70
CA LEU A 69 -10.29 -4.18 -22.50
C LEU A 69 -9.06 -4.99 -22.08
N SER A 70 -8.28 -5.39 -23.05
CA SER A 70 -6.96 -5.99 -22.86
C SER A 70 -5.91 -4.95 -22.40
N ALA A 71 -4.78 -5.42 -21.90
CA ALA A 71 -3.65 -4.55 -21.58
C ALA A 71 -3.24 -3.68 -22.78
N ALA A 72 -3.17 -4.25 -23.97
CA ALA A 72 -2.78 -3.54 -25.19
C ALA A 72 -3.78 -2.42 -25.56
N GLU A 73 -5.10 -2.67 -25.42
CA GLU A 73 -6.13 -1.66 -25.69
C GLU A 73 -6.09 -0.52 -24.68
N ILE A 74 -5.83 -0.81 -23.41
CA ILE A 74 -5.66 0.23 -22.39
C ILE A 74 -4.43 1.09 -22.73
N MET A 75 -3.30 0.48 -23.13
CA MET A 75 -2.09 1.21 -23.53
C MET A 75 -2.32 2.09 -24.75
N ALA A 76 -3.01 1.58 -25.77
CA ALA A 76 -3.34 2.32 -26.96
C ALA A 76 -4.17 3.59 -26.70
N SER A 77 -4.88 3.63 -25.56
CA SER A 77 -5.67 4.81 -25.14
C SER A 77 -4.80 5.94 -24.53
N VAL A 78 -3.49 5.68 -24.25
CA VAL A 78 -2.59 6.65 -23.60
C VAL A 78 -1.23 6.65 -24.32
N PRO A 79 -1.15 7.12 -25.58
CA PRO A 79 0.11 7.10 -26.35
C PRO A 79 1.23 7.95 -25.73
N GLU A 80 0.90 8.87 -24.83
CA GLU A 80 1.86 9.68 -24.10
C GLU A 80 2.79 8.87 -23.20
N LEU A 81 2.47 7.63 -22.85
CA LEU A 81 3.30 6.75 -22.03
C LEU A 81 4.70 6.53 -22.65
N GLU A 82 4.77 6.44 -23.99
CA GLU A 82 6.01 6.22 -24.72
C GLU A 82 7.05 7.33 -24.51
N LYS A 83 6.61 8.53 -24.07
CA LYS A 83 7.53 9.62 -23.70
C LYS A 83 8.29 9.37 -22.41
N TYR A 84 7.78 8.49 -21.55
CA TYR A 84 8.30 8.26 -20.21
C TYR A 84 8.93 6.88 -20.04
N ALA A 85 8.43 5.88 -20.76
CA ALA A 85 8.89 4.51 -20.64
C ALA A 85 8.68 3.70 -21.93
N ARG A 86 9.56 2.72 -22.16
CA ARG A 86 9.23 1.58 -23.02
C ARG A 86 8.30 0.67 -22.23
N ILE A 87 7.11 0.41 -22.76
CA ILE A 87 6.06 -0.35 -22.07
C ILE A 87 6.06 -1.80 -22.55
N ASP A 88 6.23 -2.71 -21.61
CA ASP A 88 5.89 -4.11 -21.78
C ASP A 88 4.57 -4.43 -21.05
N THR A 89 3.80 -5.36 -21.57
CA THR A 89 2.45 -5.67 -21.02
C THR A 89 2.26 -7.13 -20.77
N LEU A 90 1.59 -7.43 -19.64
CA LEU A 90 1.19 -8.78 -19.27
C LEU A 90 -0.26 -8.79 -18.81
N GLN A 91 -1.07 -9.66 -19.43
CA GLN A 91 -2.44 -9.90 -18.97
C GLN A 91 -2.43 -10.98 -17.89
N PHE A 92 -2.60 -10.60 -16.64
CA PHE A 92 -2.67 -11.53 -15.51
C PHE A 92 -4.07 -12.13 -15.35
N SER A 93 -5.08 -11.28 -15.42
CA SER A 93 -6.50 -11.65 -15.39
C SER A 93 -7.33 -10.54 -16.04
N ASN A 94 -8.64 -10.79 -16.21
CA ASN A 94 -9.55 -9.80 -16.78
C ASN A 94 -10.90 -9.85 -16.06
N VAL A 95 -10.86 -9.63 -14.74
CA VAL A 95 -12.02 -9.80 -13.85
C VAL A 95 -12.28 -8.55 -13.02
N PRO A 96 -13.48 -8.39 -12.46
CA PRO A 96 -13.72 -7.44 -11.38
C PRO A 96 -12.82 -7.77 -10.18
N SER A 97 -12.37 -6.75 -9.44
CA SER A 97 -11.47 -6.97 -8.28
C SER A 97 -12.09 -7.85 -7.18
N THR A 98 -13.40 -7.96 -7.13
CA THR A 98 -14.13 -8.84 -6.21
C THR A 98 -13.90 -10.33 -6.49
N GLU A 99 -13.46 -10.68 -7.71
CA GLU A 99 -13.14 -12.04 -8.12
C GLU A 99 -11.67 -12.42 -7.93
N ILE A 100 -10.81 -11.48 -7.59
CA ILE A 100 -9.42 -11.74 -7.20
C ILE A 100 -9.41 -12.45 -5.84
N LYS A 101 -8.86 -13.65 -5.81
CA LYS A 101 -8.80 -14.50 -4.61
C LYS A 101 -7.42 -14.42 -3.93
N PRO A 102 -7.28 -14.84 -2.66
CA PRO A 102 -5.98 -14.85 -1.97
C PRO A 102 -4.87 -15.62 -2.71
N ARG A 103 -5.20 -16.72 -3.39
CA ARG A 103 -4.26 -17.45 -4.25
C ARG A 103 -3.73 -16.62 -5.42
N ASP A 104 -4.55 -15.70 -5.94
CA ASP A 104 -4.16 -14.84 -7.05
C ASP A 104 -3.23 -13.74 -6.55
N TRP A 105 -3.36 -13.27 -5.30
CA TRP A 105 -2.40 -12.37 -4.66
C TRP A 105 -1.01 -13.01 -4.54
N VAL A 106 -0.93 -14.30 -4.13
CA VAL A 106 0.33 -15.06 -4.06
C VAL A 106 0.98 -15.13 -5.43
N ARG A 107 0.23 -15.54 -6.46
CA ARG A 107 0.71 -15.63 -7.84
C ARG A 107 1.18 -14.29 -8.38
N LEU A 108 0.43 -13.22 -8.11
CA LEU A 108 0.79 -11.86 -8.53
C LEU A 108 2.06 -11.38 -7.83
N SER A 109 2.20 -11.60 -6.53
CA SER A 109 3.39 -11.26 -5.76
C SER A 109 4.64 -11.98 -6.28
N THR A 110 4.54 -13.29 -6.50
CA THR A 110 5.63 -14.11 -7.07
C THR A 110 6.02 -13.62 -8.47
N LEU A 111 5.03 -13.36 -9.33
CA LEU A 111 5.25 -12.84 -10.67
C LEU A 111 6.02 -11.50 -10.63
N ILE A 112 5.57 -10.55 -9.81
CA ILE A 112 6.20 -9.23 -9.68
C ILE A 112 7.63 -9.38 -9.13
N THR A 113 7.82 -10.15 -8.08
CA THR A 113 9.13 -10.39 -7.46
C THR A 113 10.12 -10.93 -8.49
N ARG A 114 9.76 -12.00 -9.19
CA ARG A 114 10.61 -12.60 -10.22
C ARG A 114 10.88 -11.67 -11.39
N SER A 115 9.85 -10.99 -11.93
CA SER A 115 10.03 -10.03 -13.02
C SER A 115 11.06 -8.94 -12.67
N LEU A 116 11.00 -8.40 -11.44
CA LEU A 116 11.91 -7.35 -10.99
C LEU A 116 13.31 -7.85 -10.63
N GLN A 117 13.47 -9.14 -10.32
CA GLN A 117 14.76 -9.80 -10.07
C GLN A 117 15.45 -10.25 -11.34
N GLU A 118 14.71 -10.85 -12.27
CA GLU A 118 15.25 -11.41 -13.51
C GLU A 118 15.51 -10.34 -14.59
N ARG A 119 14.78 -9.22 -14.54
CA ARG A 119 14.89 -8.12 -15.51
C ARG A 119 15.46 -6.88 -14.85
N GLU A 120 16.78 -6.72 -14.97
CA GLU A 120 17.49 -5.56 -14.41
C GLU A 120 17.10 -4.24 -15.10
N ASP A 121 16.73 -4.31 -16.38
CA ASP A 121 16.27 -3.20 -17.22
C ASP A 121 14.93 -2.61 -16.78
N LEU A 122 14.09 -3.37 -16.06
CA LEU A 122 12.83 -2.84 -15.53
C LEU A 122 13.08 -1.76 -14.48
N ALA A 123 12.60 -0.54 -14.73
CA ALA A 123 12.58 0.55 -13.76
C ALA A 123 11.54 0.29 -12.65
N GLY A 124 10.40 -0.30 -12.99
CA GLY A 124 9.33 -0.62 -12.06
C GLY A 124 8.19 -1.40 -12.71
N VAL A 125 7.17 -1.70 -11.91
CA VAL A 125 5.96 -2.41 -12.33
C VAL A 125 4.74 -1.54 -12.03
N VAL A 126 3.80 -1.49 -12.98
CA VAL A 126 2.47 -0.88 -12.80
C VAL A 126 1.42 -1.99 -12.87
N ILE A 127 0.48 -2.03 -11.93
CA ILE A 127 -0.62 -2.99 -11.90
C ILE A 127 -1.93 -2.23 -12.08
N THR A 128 -2.64 -2.48 -13.20
CA THR A 128 -4.02 -1.98 -13.33
C THR A 128 -4.99 -2.90 -12.61
N HIS A 129 -5.87 -2.34 -11.78
CA HIS A 129 -6.70 -3.13 -10.88
C HIS A 129 -8.08 -2.49 -10.66
N GLY A 130 -9.08 -3.30 -10.39
CA GLY A 130 -10.39 -2.81 -9.98
C GLY A 130 -10.37 -2.22 -8.57
N THR A 131 -11.10 -1.12 -8.37
CA THR A 131 -10.96 -0.28 -7.18
C THR A 131 -11.60 -0.83 -5.90
N ASP A 132 -12.53 -1.80 -6.00
CA ASP A 132 -13.28 -2.29 -4.81
C ASP A 132 -12.44 -3.11 -3.84
N ARG A 133 -11.41 -3.80 -4.33
CA ARG A 133 -10.46 -4.60 -3.53
C ARG A 133 -9.01 -4.16 -3.73
N LEU A 134 -8.81 -2.98 -4.30
CA LEU A 134 -7.46 -2.44 -4.58
C LEU A 134 -6.64 -2.33 -3.30
N GLU A 135 -7.21 -1.81 -2.22
CA GLU A 135 -6.50 -1.64 -0.94
C GLU A 135 -6.05 -2.96 -0.32
N GLU A 136 -6.82 -4.04 -0.52
CA GLU A 136 -6.48 -5.38 -0.03
C GLU A 136 -5.31 -5.96 -0.83
N THR A 137 -5.42 -5.96 -2.16
CA THR A 137 -4.33 -6.42 -3.04
C THR A 137 -3.06 -5.60 -2.83
N ALA A 138 -3.18 -4.27 -2.76
CA ALA A 138 -2.05 -3.38 -2.54
C ALA A 138 -1.33 -3.69 -1.22
N PHE A 139 -2.06 -3.89 -0.13
CA PHE A 139 -1.46 -4.20 1.17
C PHE A 139 -0.82 -5.59 1.18
N PHE A 140 -1.43 -6.58 0.55
CA PHE A 140 -0.82 -7.90 0.42
C PHE A 140 0.52 -7.81 -0.32
N LEU A 141 0.56 -7.17 -1.49
CA LEU A 141 1.79 -6.96 -2.26
C LEU A 141 2.83 -6.14 -1.49
N HIS A 142 2.39 -5.16 -0.70
CA HIS A 142 3.26 -4.33 0.16
C HIS A 142 4.03 -5.17 1.18
N LEU A 143 3.45 -6.27 1.65
CA LEU A 143 4.08 -7.17 2.59
C LEU A 143 4.89 -8.29 1.91
N THR A 144 4.63 -8.60 0.63
CA THR A 144 5.10 -9.88 0.05
C THR A 144 6.01 -9.74 -1.15
N VAL A 145 6.07 -8.59 -1.81
CA VAL A 145 6.97 -8.38 -2.96
C VAL A 145 8.41 -8.20 -2.49
N GLY A 146 9.35 -8.98 -3.05
CA GLY A 146 10.76 -8.99 -2.69
C GLY A 146 11.63 -8.03 -3.51
N SER A 147 11.24 -6.76 -3.67
CA SER A 147 12.00 -5.77 -4.45
C SER A 147 11.95 -4.38 -3.83
N GLU A 148 13.01 -3.60 -4.03
CA GLU A 148 13.03 -2.16 -3.71
C GLU A 148 12.59 -1.29 -4.91
N LYS A 149 12.52 -1.86 -6.12
CA LYS A 149 12.04 -1.15 -7.30
C LYS A 149 10.56 -0.77 -7.15
N PRO A 150 10.12 0.34 -7.76
CA PRO A 150 8.73 0.79 -7.65
C PRO A 150 7.72 -0.24 -8.12
N VAL A 151 6.71 -0.47 -7.29
CA VAL A 151 5.52 -1.25 -7.61
C VAL A 151 4.31 -0.36 -7.39
N VAL A 152 3.60 -0.03 -8.46
CA VAL A 152 2.56 0.99 -8.46
C VAL A 152 1.23 0.36 -8.88
N MET A 153 0.23 0.42 -8.03
CA MET A 153 -1.13 0.02 -8.37
C MET A 153 -1.95 1.24 -8.81
N VAL A 154 -2.76 1.03 -9.83
CA VAL A 154 -3.63 2.06 -10.41
C VAL A 154 -4.98 1.49 -10.78
N GLY A 155 -6.01 2.32 -10.71
CA GLY A 155 -7.37 1.97 -11.12
C GLY A 155 -8.08 3.16 -11.74
N ALA A 156 -9.39 2.99 -11.97
CA ALA A 156 -10.26 4.07 -12.38
C ALA A 156 -11.62 3.96 -11.69
N GLN A 157 -12.28 5.10 -11.46
CA GLN A 157 -13.62 5.14 -10.91
C GLN A 157 -14.68 5.24 -12.03
N ARG A 158 -14.26 5.63 -13.24
CA ARG A 158 -15.10 5.67 -14.44
C ARG A 158 -14.59 4.67 -15.48
N PRO A 159 -15.47 3.95 -16.18
CA PRO A 159 -15.05 3.02 -17.21
C PRO A 159 -14.34 3.72 -18.37
N ALA A 160 -13.45 3.00 -19.06
CA ALA A 160 -12.61 3.56 -20.12
C ALA A 160 -13.38 4.28 -21.23
N THR A 161 -14.59 3.82 -21.57
CA THR A 161 -15.46 4.43 -22.57
C THR A 161 -16.39 5.49 -22.00
N GLY A 162 -16.32 5.77 -20.69
CA GLY A 162 -17.19 6.72 -20.00
C GLY A 162 -16.78 8.18 -20.22
N THR A 163 -17.75 9.08 -20.19
CA THR A 163 -17.48 10.52 -20.23
C THR A 163 -16.63 10.95 -19.03
N GLY A 164 -15.47 11.54 -19.32
CA GLY A 164 -14.51 11.96 -18.30
C GLY A 164 -13.85 10.78 -17.59
N ALA A 165 -13.54 9.68 -18.33
CA ALA A 165 -12.77 8.56 -17.83
C ALA A 165 -11.47 9.04 -17.17
N ASP A 166 -11.24 8.60 -15.92
CA ASP A 166 -10.07 8.98 -15.13
C ASP A 166 -8.87 8.01 -15.31
N GLY A 167 -9.11 6.87 -15.95
CA GLY A 167 -8.10 5.83 -16.19
C GLY A 167 -6.86 6.31 -16.91
N PRO A 168 -6.95 7.03 -18.05
CA PRO A 168 -5.79 7.52 -18.80
C PRO A 168 -4.86 8.41 -17.97
N ALA A 169 -5.42 9.38 -17.24
CA ALA A 169 -4.62 10.27 -16.39
C ALA A 169 -3.98 9.53 -15.22
N ASN A 170 -4.72 8.63 -14.56
CA ASN A 170 -4.20 7.80 -13.48
C ASN A 170 -3.06 6.88 -13.97
N LEU A 171 -3.20 6.28 -15.14
CA LEU A 171 -2.19 5.40 -15.73
C LEU A 171 -0.90 6.16 -16.07
N LEU A 172 -1.02 7.34 -16.67
CA LEU A 172 0.12 8.20 -16.97
C LEU A 172 0.86 8.59 -15.69
N ALA A 173 0.13 8.98 -14.64
CA ALA A 173 0.69 9.29 -13.33
C ALA A 173 1.37 8.07 -12.69
N ALA A 174 0.80 6.87 -12.84
CA ALA A 174 1.39 5.63 -12.35
C ALA A 174 2.70 5.29 -13.04
N VAL A 175 2.78 5.43 -14.37
CA VAL A 175 4.02 5.19 -15.13
C VAL A 175 5.10 6.21 -14.77
N LYS A 176 4.78 7.51 -14.67
CA LYS A 176 5.72 8.53 -14.17
C LYS A 176 6.25 8.18 -12.78
N THR A 177 5.41 7.64 -11.93
CA THR A 177 5.81 7.18 -10.59
C THR A 177 6.72 5.95 -10.67
N ALA A 178 6.41 4.99 -11.53
CA ALA A 178 7.17 3.75 -11.66
C ALA A 178 8.58 3.93 -12.24
N VAL A 179 8.79 4.93 -13.10
CA VAL A 179 10.13 5.22 -13.66
C VAL A 179 11.00 6.06 -12.72
N SER A 180 10.44 6.70 -11.73
CA SER A 180 11.16 7.60 -10.86
C SER A 180 12.02 6.85 -9.83
N THR A 181 13.30 7.19 -9.77
CA THR A 181 14.22 6.68 -8.74
C THR A 181 13.80 7.11 -7.34
N GLN A 182 13.08 8.23 -7.19
CA GLN A 182 12.53 8.69 -5.92
C GLN A 182 11.44 7.76 -5.37
N SER A 183 10.84 6.91 -6.22
CA SER A 183 9.81 5.93 -5.83
C SER A 183 10.38 4.63 -5.27
N ARG A 184 11.69 4.42 -5.38
CA ARG A 184 12.36 3.21 -4.83
C ARG A 184 12.26 3.18 -3.32
N ASP A 185 12.19 1.97 -2.78
CA ASP A 185 12.14 1.71 -1.32
C ASP A 185 11.01 2.46 -0.58
N ARG A 186 9.84 2.58 -1.24
CA ARG A 186 8.63 3.18 -0.63
C ARG A 186 7.49 2.18 -0.47
N GLY A 187 7.78 0.89 -0.64
CA GLY A 187 6.76 -0.16 -0.65
C GLY A 187 5.88 -0.10 -1.89
N VAL A 188 4.75 -0.76 -1.84
CA VAL A 188 3.75 -0.67 -2.90
C VAL A 188 3.01 0.67 -2.78
N LEU A 189 2.91 1.36 -3.90
CA LEU A 189 2.25 2.65 -4.04
C LEU A 189 0.90 2.48 -4.75
N VAL A 190 -0.05 3.31 -4.40
CA VAL A 190 -1.32 3.42 -5.12
C VAL A 190 -1.40 4.83 -5.70
N VAL A 191 -1.58 4.93 -7.02
CA VAL A 191 -1.69 6.22 -7.71
C VAL A 191 -3.10 6.40 -8.25
N MET A 192 -3.80 7.38 -7.70
CA MET A 192 -5.17 7.76 -8.06
C MET A 192 -5.33 9.27 -7.94
N ASP A 193 -5.95 9.89 -8.93
CA ASP A 193 -6.27 11.32 -8.92
C ASP A 193 -5.03 12.19 -8.59
N GLU A 194 -3.89 11.91 -9.25
CA GLU A 194 -2.58 12.57 -9.04
C GLU A 194 -2.00 12.42 -7.63
N ARG A 195 -2.62 11.63 -6.75
CA ARG A 195 -2.11 11.35 -5.40
C ARG A 195 -1.32 10.06 -5.39
N ILE A 196 -0.22 10.08 -4.65
CA ILE A 196 0.56 8.88 -4.32
C ILE A 196 0.20 8.48 -2.90
N LEU A 197 -0.37 7.29 -2.76
CA LEU A 197 -0.87 6.77 -1.50
C LEU A 197 -0.05 5.53 -1.10
N SER A 198 0.24 5.41 0.19
CA SER A 198 0.86 4.20 0.75
C SER A 198 -0.13 3.06 0.78
N ALA A 199 0.27 1.88 0.28
CA ALA A 199 -0.58 0.69 0.32
C ALA A 199 -0.97 0.28 1.75
N ARG A 200 -0.15 0.63 2.75
CA ARG A 200 -0.46 0.34 4.15
C ARG A 200 -1.67 1.15 4.65
N GLU A 201 -1.77 2.41 4.28
CA GLU A 201 -2.78 3.35 4.80
C GLU A 201 -3.95 3.57 3.85
N VAL A 202 -3.77 3.37 2.53
CA VAL A 202 -4.81 3.66 1.52
C VAL A 202 -6.12 2.96 1.85
N ARG A 203 -7.23 3.68 1.63
CA ARG A 203 -8.58 3.17 1.77
C ARG A 203 -9.48 3.81 0.71
N LYS A 204 -10.43 3.00 0.19
CA LYS A 204 -11.52 3.52 -0.64
C LYS A 204 -12.60 4.10 0.27
N ASP A 205 -12.60 5.42 0.41
CA ASP A 205 -13.54 6.13 1.29
C ASP A 205 -14.95 6.19 0.66
N TYR A 206 -15.03 6.32 -0.67
CA TYR A 206 -16.29 6.28 -1.44
C TYR A 206 -16.06 5.87 -2.91
N PRO A 207 -17.11 5.35 -3.60
CA PRO A 207 -16.97 4.77 -4.94
C PRO A 207 -17.13 5.80 -6.08
N ARG A 208 -16.25 6.80 -6.14
CA ARG A 208 -16.19 7.80 -7.23
C ARG A 208 -14.81 8.48 -7.26
N VAL A 209 -14.56 9.26 -8.32
CA VAL A 209 -13.33 10.06 -8.46
C VAL A 209 -13.08 10.87 -7.18
N GLY A 210 -11.86 10.86 -6.70
CA GLY A 210 -11.47 11.44 -5.41
C GLY A 210 -11.71 10.51 -4.21
N GLY A 211 -12.22 9.30 -4.40
CA GLY A 211 -12.57 8.37 -3.32
C GLY A 211 -11.40 7.71 -2.59
N PHE A 212 -10.18 7.94 -3.04
CA PHE A 212 -8.96 7.49 -2.39
C PHE A 212 -8.20 8.68 -1.81
N GLN A 213 -8.36 8.94 -0.51
CA GLN A 213 -7.79 10.12 0.15
C GLN A 213 -6.81 9.76 1.27
N THR A 214 -7.04 8.63 1.93
CA THR A 214 -6.27 8.20 3.10
C THR A 214 -4.89 7.67 2.69
N GLY A 215 -3.86 8.02 3.46
CA GLY A 215 -2.50 7.51 3.26
C GLY A 215 -1.68 8.24 2.19
N ARG A 216 -2.01 9.50 1.89
CA ARG A 216 -1.24 10.29 0.94
C ARG A 216 0.18 10.53 1.45
N ILE A 217 1.16 10.09 0.66
CA ILE A 217 2.59 10.28 0.92
C ILE A 217 3.28 11.15 -0.14
N GLY A 218 2.57 11.50 -1.21
CA GLY A 218 3.07 12.33 -2.28
C GLY A 218 2.00 12.72 -3.29
N VAL A 219 2.43 13.39 -4.34
CA VAL A 219 1.62 13.78 -5.49
C VAL A 219 2.42 13.56 -6.78
N VAL A 220 1.71 13.48 -7.91
CA VAL A 220 2.35 13.40 -9.24
C VAL A 220 2.09 14.71 -9.97
N GLY A 221 3.15 15.48 -10.17
CA GLY A 221 3.12 16.71 -10.95
C GLY A 221 3.49 16.52 -12.42
N GLY A 222 3.67 17.65 -13.12
CA GLY A 222 4.14 17.66 -14.51
C GLY A 222 5.51 16.99 -14.68
N GLU A 223 6.42 17.25 -13.76
CA GLU A 223 7.80 16.74 -13.76
C GLU A 223 7.93 15.32 -13.19
N GLY A 224 6.88 14.78 -12.57
CA GLY A 224 6.89 13.45 -11.96
C GLY A 224 6.42 13.45 -10.50
N PRO A 225 6.78 12.40 -9.72
CA PRO A 225 6.35 12.27 -8.34
C PRO A 225 7.12 13.20 -7.39
N GLU A 226 6.39 13.83 -6.48
CA GLU A 226 6.92 14.57 -5.33
C GLU A 226 6.45 13.90 -4.04
N TYR A 227 7.38 13.55 -3.17
CA TYR A 227 7.10 12.84 -1.93
C TYR A 227 7.16 13.77 -0.72
N LEU A 228 6.13 13.68 0.12
CA LEU A 228 6.03 14.40 1.39
C LEU A 228 6.59 13.57 2.56
N TYR A 229 6.42 12.25 2.48
CA TYR A 229 6.81 11.30 3.53
C TYR A 229 7.36 10.01 2.93
N SER A 230 8.11 9.26 3.75
CA SER A 230 8.51 7.88 3.46
C SER A 230 7.84 6.94 4.46
N PRO A 231 7.40 5.75 4.04
CA PRO A 231 6.98 4.70 4.95
C PRO A 231 8.08 4.32 5.92
N THR A 232 7.75 4.14 7.20
CA THR A 232 8.72 3.78 8.24
C THR A 232 8.61 2.32 8.69
N ARG A 233 7.47 1.68 8.39
CA ARG A 233 7.22 0.27 8.72
C ARG A 233 7.89 -0.64 7.69
N PRO A 234 8.29 -1.88 8.06
CA PRO A 234 8.81 -2.86 7.10
C PRO A 234 7.82 -3.11 5.96
N HIS A 235 8.35 -3.21 4.76
CA HIS A 235 7.56 -3.49 3.56
C HIS A 235 8.44 -4.12 2.47
N THR A 236 7.84 -4.69 1.45
CA THR A 236 8.50 -5.25 0.27
C THR A 236 9.76 -6.05 0.67
N HIS A 237 10.92 -5.78 0.11
CA HIS A 237 12.17 -6.50 0.40
C HIS A 237 12.63 -6.47 1.88
N ARG A 238 12.09 -5.54 2.69
CA ARG A 238 12.35 -5.47 4.14
C ARG A 238 11.33 -6.24 4.98
N SER A 239 10.33 -6.83 4.34
CA SER A 239 9.31 -7.64 5.01
C SER A 239 9.81 -9.07 5.21
N GLU A 240 9.43 -9.68 6.34
CA GLU A 240 9.64 -11.11 6.57
C GLU A 240 8.65 -12.01 5.82
N PHE A 241 7.66 -11.41 5.13
CA PHE A 241 6.64 -12.12 4.37
C PHE A 241 6.92 -12.18 2.87
N VAL A 242 8.12 -11.83 2.42
CA VAL A 242 8.49 -11.93 1.00
C VAL A 242 8.19 -13.33 0.46
N ILE A 243 7.50 -13.39 -0.68
CA ILE A 243 7.12 -14.63 -1.34
C ILE A 243 7.96 -14.79 -2.62
N ASP A 244 8.62 -15.94 -2.72
CA ASP A 244 9.31 -16.37 -3.94
C ASP A 244 8.90 -17.82 -4.26
N GLY A 245 7.64 -18.00 -4.59
CA GLY A 245 7.09 -19.30 -4.91
C GLY A 245 5.63 -19.46 -4.51
N GLU A 246 5.25 -20.71 -4.24
CA GLU A 246 3.91 -21.04 -3.79
C GLU A 246 3.79 -20.83 -2.27
N LEU A 247 2.66 -20.31 -1.85
CA LEU A 247 2.28 -20.16 -0.45
C LEU A 247 0.79 -20.47 -0.30
N GLU A 248 0.47 -21.39 0.57
CA GLU A 248 -0.91 -21.64 0.97
C GLU A 248 -1.27 -20.71 2.14
N LEU A 249 -2.31 -19.93 1.94
CA LEU A 249 -2.84 -19.02 2.96
C LEU A 249 -4.02 -19.67 3.67
N VAL A 250 -4.03 -19.58 5.00
CA VAL A 250 -5.18 -20.00 5.79
C VAL A 250 -6.33 -19.02 5.62
N ASP A 251 -7.56 -19.51 5.59
CA ASP A 251 -8.71 -18.61 5.60
C ASP A 251 -8.90 -18.00 6.99
N VAL A 252 -9.07 -16.68 7.02
CA VAL A 252 -9.32 -15.90 8.21
C VAL A 252 -10.63 -15.14 8.04
N PRO A 253 -11.72 -15.54 8.70
CA PRO A 253 -12.98 -14.83 8.68
C PRO A 253 -12.85 -13.42 9.25
N LEU A 254 -13.60 -12.48 8.65
CA LEU A 254 -13.81 -11.13 9.16
C LEU A 254 -15.27 -10.95 9.54
N VAL A 255 -15.52 -10.67 10.80
CA VAL A 255 -16.88 -10.50 11.35
C VAL A 255 -17.07 -9.10 11.94
N PHE A 256 -18.29 -8.60 11.89
CA PHE A 256 -18.65 -7.29 12.42
C PHE A 256 -19.49 -7.44 13.69
N SER A 257 -19.08 -6.75 14.76
CA SER A 257 -19.89 -6.58 15.95
C SER A 257 -20.98 -5.54 15.70
N TYR A 258 -22.19 -5.81 16.19
CA TYR A 258 -23.35 -4.94 16.05
C TYR A 258 -24.24 -4.97 17.30
N SER A 259 -25.23 -4.06 17.39
CA SER A 259 -26.20 -4.07 18.49
C SER A 259 -26.96 -5.37 18.57
N GLY A 260 -26.91 -6.04 19.71
CA GLY A 260 -27.41 -7.41 19.93
C GLY A 260 -26.30 -8.45 19.85
N GLY A 261 -25.19 -8.14 19.19
CA GLY A 261 -23.99 -8.98 19.11
C GLY A 261 -24.14 -10.21 18.24
N LEU A 262 -23.03 -10.87 17.96
CA LEU A 262 -22.96 -12.09 17.15
C LEU A 262 -23.43 -13.34 17.92
N GLY A 263 -23.50 -13.28 19.25
CA GLY A 263 -23.91 -14.42 20.08
C GLY A 263 -23.08 -15.66 19.78
N ASN A 264 -23.72 -16.72 19.31
CA ASN A 264 -23.08 -17.98 18.96
C ASN A 264 -22.73 -18.13 17.46
N TYR A 265 -22.84 -17.04 16.68
CA TYR A 265 -22.60 -17.07 15.23
C TYR A 265 -21.14 -16.86 14.82
N PHE A 266 -20.21 -17.10 15.72
CA PHE A 266 -18.79 -17.07 15.37
C PHE A 266 -18.40 -18.30 14.56
N PRO A 267 -17.56 -18.14 13.53
CA PRO A 267 -16.96 -19.29 12.83
C PRO A 267 -16.17 -20.13 13.83
N THR A 268 -16.39 -21.44 13.79
CA THR A 268 -15.64 -22.44 14.54
C THR A 268 -14.61 -23.12 13.63
N ASN A 269 -13.61 -23.77 14.22
CA ASN A 269 -12.56 -24.48 13.47
C ASN A 269 -11.76 -23.57 12.49
N THR A 270 -11.46 -22.37 12.92
CA THR A 270 -10.60 -21.44 12.18
C THR A 270 -9.31 -21.16 12.94
N ALA A 271 -8.18 -21.09 12.23
CA ALA A 271 -6.88 -20.78 12.83
C ALA A 271 -6.81 -19.30 13.30
N GLY A 272 -7.56 -18.42 12.67
CA GLY A 272 -7.61 -17.01 13.02
C GLY A 272 -8.98 -16.38 12.74
N LEU A 273 -9.26 -15.27 13.42
CA LEU A 273 -10.48 -14.49 13.29
C LEU A 273 -10.19 -13.02 13.50
N VAL A 274 -10.72 -12.16 12.64
CA VAL A 274 -10.72 -10.71 12.88
C VAL A 274 -12.13 -10.27 13.20
N ILE A 275 -12.32 -9.62 14.37
CA ILE A 275 -13.58 -8.96 14.71
C ILE A 275 -13.45 -7.45 14.60
N THR A 276 -14.35 -6.85 13.83
CA THR A 276 -14.44 -5.41 13.67
C THR A 276 -15.40 -4.85 14.73
N THR A 277 -14.90 -4.01 15.62
CA THR A 277 -15.68 -3.47 16.71
C THR A 277 -15.07 -2.20 17.29
N THR A 278 -15.92 -1.31 17.81
CA THR A 278 -15.51 -0.25 18.73
C THR A 278 -15.39 -0.80 20.15
N ASN A 279 -16.27 -1.74 20.51
CA ASN A 279 -16.24 -2.52 21.74
C ASN A 279 -17.11 -3.78 21.56
N THR A 280 -16.69 -4.90 22.13
CA THR A 280 -17.43 -6.16 22.09
C THR A 280 -18.57 -6.18 23.10
N THR A 281 -19.68 -6.81 22.75
CA THR A 281 -20.72 -7.17 23.73
C THR A 281 -20.19 -8.24 24.70
N CYS A 282 -20.91 -8.45 25.79
CA CYS A 282 -20.51 -9.46 26.78
C CYS A 282 -20.58 -10.90 26.23
N ASP A 283 -21.59 -11.20 25.42
CA ASP A 283 -21.73 -12.51 24.79
C ASP A 283 -20.63 -12.74 23.75
N GLU A 284 -20.30 -11.73 22.92
CA GLU A 284 -19.18 -11.78 21.99
C GLU A 284 -17.84 -11.99 22.71
N ARG A 285 -17.61 -11.25 23.80
CA ARG A 285 -16.39 -11.37 24.60
C ARG A 285 -16.22 -12.78 25.13
N LEU A 286 -17.30 -13.38 25.61
CA LEU A 286 -17.30 -14.74 26.09
C LEU A 286 -17.04 -15.77 24.98
N ALA A 287 -17.73 -15.62 23.85
CA ALA A 287 -17.51 -16.49 22.69
C ALA A 287 -16.07 -16.40 22.16
N LEU A 288 -15.51 -15.19 22.09
CA LEU A 288 -14.11 -14.99 21.71
C LEU A 288 -13.10 -15.65 22.65
N GLN A 289 -13.43 -15.72 23.98
CA GLN A 289 -12.59 -16.44 24.93
C GLN A 289 -12.63 -17.95 24.68
N VAL A 290 -13.80 -18.50 24.34
CA VAL A 290 -13.93 -19.93 23.98
C VAL A 290 -13.09 -20.23 22.75
N LEU A 291 -13.17 -19.39 21.70
CA LEU A 291 -12.36 -19.57 20.48
C LEU A 291 -10.85 -19.46 20.75
N ALA A 292 -10.45 -18.44 21.52
CA ALA A 292 -9.04 -18.23 21.85
C ALA A 292 -8.44 -19.43 22.62
N ARG A 293 -9.19 -20.00 23.58
CA ARG A 293 -8.78 -21.21 24.33
C ARG A 293 -8.73 -22.45 23.44
N ALA A 294 -9.53 -22.48 22.37
CA ALA A 294 -9.48 -23.54 21.37
C ALA A 294 -8.33 -23.36 20.34
N GLY A 295 -7.49 -22.33 20.52
CA GLY A 295 -6.32 -22.09 19.66
C GLY A 295 -6.57 -21.11 18.51
N THR A 296 -7.77 -20.51 18.40
CA THR A 296 -8.02 -19.48 17.38
C THR A 296 -7.31 -18.18 17.73
N ALA A 297 -6.48 -17.65 16.83
CA ALA A 297 -5.88 -16.33 16.97
C ALA A 297 -6.95 -15.22 16.76
N VAL A 298 -7.37 -14.58 17.84
CA VAL A 298 -8.41 -13.53 17.81
C VAL A 298 -7.77 -12.16 17.68
N VAL A 299 -8.08 -11.44 16.61
CA VAL A 299 -7.65 -10.05 16.37
C VAL A 299 -8.86 -9.11 16.45
N THR A 300 -8.70 -7.99 17.17
CA THR A 300 -9.70 -6.92 17.22
C THR A 300 -9.26 -5.74 16.38
N ALA A 301 -10.09 -5.33 15.44
CA ALA A 301 -9.84 -4.19 14.57
C ALA A 301 -10.88 -3.09 14.76
N PHE A 302 -10.46 -1.84 14.77
CA PHE A 302 -11.37 -0.71 14.76
C PHE A 302 -11.94 -0.51 13.35
N PRO A 303 -13.22 -0.18 13.15
CA PRO A 303 -13.83 -0.10 11.81
C PRO A 303 -13.08 0.77 10.81
N THR A 304 -12.43 1.83 11.25
CA THR A 304 -11.68 2.76 10.40
C THR A 304 -10.16 2.57 10.46
N GLY A 305 -9.66 1.58 11.21
CA GLY A 305 -8.23 1.37 11.39
C GLY A 305 -7.49 2.47 12.16
N GLN A 306 -8.21 3.30 12.91
CA GLN A 306 -7.63 4.46 13.63
C GLN A 306 -7.54 4.23 15.15
N SER A 307 -7.18 3.04 15.57
CA SER A 307 -7.09 2.72 16.99
C SER A 307 -5.68 2.31 17.38
N ILE A 308 -5.06 3.09 18.23
CA ILE A 308 -3.80 2.73 18.89
C ILE A 308 -4.14 2.01 20.20
N ARG A 309 -4.17 0.70 20.18
CA ARG A 309 -4.27 -0.10 21.39
C ARG A 309 -2.96 -0.84 21.61
N LYS A 310 -2.27 -0.53 22.69
CA LYS A 310 -1.16 -1.36 23.13
C LYS A 310 -1.70 -2.72 23.56
N LEU A 311 -1.02 -3.79 23.18
CA LEU A 311 -1.23 -5.09 23.79
C LEU A 311 -0.99 -4.90 25.27
N ARG A 312 -2.03 -4.99 26.08
CA ARG A 312 -1.83 -5.03 27.52
C ARG A 312 -1.26 -6.41 27.84
N PRO A 313 -0.19 -6.49 28.61
CA PRO A 313 0.20 -7.75 29.23
C PRO A 313 -1.05 -8.34 29.89
N THR A 314 -1.05 -9.63 30.08
CA THR A 314 -2.07 -10.35 30.86
C THR A 314 -2.10 -9.75 32.26
N GLU A 315 -2.70 -8.56 32.41
CA GLU A 315 -2.93 -7.98 33.72
C GLU A 315 -3.88 -8.95 34.42
N ALA A 316 -3.47 -9.45 35.57
CA ALA A 316 -4.28 -10.31 36.43
C ALA A 316 -5.67 -9.69 36.75
N THR A 317 -5.81 -8.39 36.53
CA THR A 317 -7.05 -7.62 36.73
C THR A 317 -7.97 -7.56 35.47
N ALA A 318 -7.47 -7.90 34.28
CA ALA A 318 -8.29 -7.83 33.06
C ALA A 318 -9.50 -8.81 33.10
N PRO A 319 -9.34 -10.06 33.56
CA PRO A 319 -10.47 -10.96 33.73
C PRO A 319 -11.51 -10.43 34.70
N THR A 320 -11.09 -9.87 35.81
CA THR A 320 -11.98 -9.33 36.84
C THR A 320 -12.84 -8.18 36.30
N ARG A 321 -12.21 -7.19 35.66
CA ARG A 321 -12.92 -6.06 35.03
C ARG A 321 -13.90 -6.51 33.94
N ALA A 322 -13.50 -7.52 33.14
CA ALA A 322 -14.35 -8.06 32.08
C ALA A 322 -15.59 -8.75 32.69
N ARG A 323 -15.42 -9.52 33.76
CA ARG A 323 -16.51 -10.16 34.49
C ARG A 323 -17.44 -9.14 35.20
N GLU A 324 -16.86 -8.14 35.84
CA GLU A 324 -17.63 -7.06 36.50
C GLU A 324 -18.49 -6.29 35.50
N SER A 325 -17.92 -5.95 34.34
CA SER A 325 -18.67 -5.26 33.26
C SER A 325 -19.76 -6.13 32.63
N CYS A 326 -19.70 -7.45 32.81
CA CYS A 326 -20.65 -8.43 32.29
C CYS A 326 -21.34 -9.21 33.41
N ALA A 327 -21.70 -8.54 34.52
CA ALA A 327 -22.25 -9.18 35.71
C ALA A 327 -23.44 -10.12 35.47
N ARG A 328 -24.28 -9.85 34.45
CA ARG A 328 -25.39 -10.73 34.04
C ARG A 328 -24.96 -12.14 33.60
N LEU A 329 -23.69 -12.30 33.21
CA LEU A 329 -23.10 -13.58 32.80
C LEU A 329 -22.09 -14.13 33.81
N ALA A 330 -22.08 -13.59 35.06
CA ALA A 330 -21.05 -13.91 36.05
C ALA A 330 -21.00 -15.42 36.43
N GLY A 331 -22.13 -16.11 36.32
CA GLY A 331 -22.24 -17.56 36.58
C GLY A 331 -22.04 -18.44 35.32
N ASP A 332 -21.74 -17.89 34.17
CA ASP A 332 -21.54 -18.67 32.96
C ASP A 332 -20.20 -19.43 33.03
N PRO A 333 -20.21 -20.78 32.93
CA PRO A 333 -18.99 -21.58 33.02
C PRO A 333 -17.95 -21.28 31.95
N ARG A 334 -18.35 -20.65 30.86
CA ARG A 334 -17.43 -20.19 29.82
C ARG A 334 -16.46 -19.09 30.29
N TRP A 335 -16.72 -18.43 31.44
CA TRP A 335 -15.76 -17.53 32.10
C TRP A 335 -14.64 -18.26 32.82
N GLU A 336 -14.79 -19.55 33.09
CA GLU A 336 -13.76 -20.32 33.76
C GLU A 336 -12.58 -20.57 32.83
N GLY A 337 -11.37 -20.64 33.41
CA GLY A 337 -10.13 -20.82 32.70
C GLY A 337 -9.33 -19.55 32.45
N GLU A 338 -8.24 -19.67 31.72
CA GLU A 338 -7.32 -18.59 31.42
C GLU A 338 -7.99 -17.52 30.54
N TRP A 339 -7.70 -16.26 30.86
CA TRP A 339 -8.10 -15.13 30.04
C TRP A 339 -7.05 -14.88 28.95
N ILE A 340 -7.44 -15.03 27.69
CA ILE A 340 -6.60 -14.79 26.52
C ILE A 340 -7.05 -13.46 25.88
N PRO A 341 -6.33 -12.34 26.08
CA PRO A 341 -6.71 -11.08 25.50
C PRO A 341 -6.55 -11.12 23.96
N PRO A 342 -7.51 -10.58 23.20
CA PRO A 342 -7.38 -10.52 21.75
C PRO A 342 -6.22 -9.60 21.34
N ILE A 343 -5.65 -9.89 20.17
CA ILE A 343 -4.55 -9.12 19.57
C ILE A 343 -5.15 -7.84 18.96
N PRO A 344 -4.66 -6.64 19.28
CA PRO A 344 -5.13 -5.42 18.65
C PRO A 344 -4.53 -5.26 17.26
N ALA A 345 -5.36 -4.94 16.27
CA ALA A 345 -4.94 -4.70 14.90
C ALA A 345 -4.16 -3.38 14.71
N GLN A 346 -3.94 -2.63 15.78
CA GLN A 346 -3.31 -1.31 15.76
C GLN A 346 -4.04 -0.35 14.78
N MET A 347 -3.30 0.28 13.87
CA MET A 347 -3.82 1.23 12.89
C MET A 347 -4.32 0.56 11.59
N LEU A 348 -4.33 -0.77 11.51
CA LEU A 348 -4.80 -1.48 10.32
C LEU A 348 -6.33 -1.48 10.24
N THR A 349 -6.85 -1.29 9.02
CA THR A 349 -8.27 -1.55 8.75
C THR A 349 -8.56 -3.04 8.96
N PRO A 350 -9.82 -3.42 9.21
CA PRO A 350 -10.18 -4.82 9.42
C PRO A 350 -9.72 -5.75 8.29
N GLN A 351 -9.84 -5.31 7.04
CA GLN A 351 -9.41 -6.05 5.86
C GLN A 351 -7.89 -6.26 5.84
N LYS A 352 -7.13 -5.22 6.17
CA LYS A 352 -5.66 -5.31 6.25
C LYS A 352 -5.19 -6.13 7.45
N ALA A 353 -5.88 -6.03 8.58
CA ALA A 353 -5.64 -6.89 9.73
C ALA A 353 -5.86 -8.36 9.39
N ARG A 354 -6.89 -8.67 8.61
CA ARG A 354 -7.13 -10.03 8.07
C ARG A 354 -5.96 -10.51 7.22
N ILE A 355 -5.48 -9.69 6.31
CA ILE A 355 -4.34 -10.03 5.43
C ILE A 355 -3.08 -10.27 6.25
N LEU A 356 -2.77 -9.39 7.20
CA LEU A 356 -1.60 -9.60 8.07
C LEU A 356 -1.72 -10.88 8.89
N LEU A 357 -2.91 -11.18 9.43
CA LEU A 357 -3.14 -12.41 10.18
C LEU A 357 -3.00 -13.66 9.30
N MET A 358 -3.50 -13.65 8.06
CA MET A 358 -3.32 -14.74 7.11
C MET A 358 -1.82 -15.03 6.87
N LEU A 359 -1.02 -13.99 6.65
CA LEU A 359 0.42 -14.11 6.47
C LEU A 359 1.13 -14.54 7.76
N ALA A 360 0.79 -13.94 8.89
CA ALA A 360 1.40 -14.25 10.18
C ALA A 360 1.18 -15.71 10.60
N LEU A 361 0.00 -16.26 10.34
CA LEU A 361 -0.33 -17.67 10.63
C LEU A 361 0.44 -18.66 9.78
N THR A 362 1.07 -18.24 8.67
CA THR A 362 2.02 -19.09 7.94
C THR A 362 3.38 -19.21 8.64
N LYS A 363 3.67 -18.35 9.61
CA LYS A 363 4.94 -18.29 10.34
C LYS A 363 4.81 -18.84 11.76
N THR A 364 3.71 -18.52 12.45
CA THR A 364 3.53 -18.88 13.85
C THR A 364 2.06 -18.93 14.24
N GLN A 365 1.74 -19.69 15.28
CA GLN A 365 0.46 -19.66 15.96
C GLN A 365 0.58 -19.11 17.39
N GLU A 366 1.81 -18.82 17.80
CA GLU A 366 2.09 -18.26 19.13
C GLU A 366 1.55 -16.83 19.23
N ARG A 367 0.67 -16.59 20.22
CA ARG A 367 -0.05 -15.34 20.36
C ARG A 367 0.87 -14.13 20.52
N GLU A 368 1.92 -14.25 21.32
CA GLU A 368 2.89 -13.19 21.58
C GLU A 368 3.64 -12.80 20.31
N ALA A 369 4.06 -13.79 19.53
CA ALA A 369 4.72 -13.58 18.25
C ALA A 369 3.76 -12.93 17.23
N LEU A 370 2.50 -13.37 17.17
CA LEU A 370 1.48 -12.72 16.35
C LEU A 370 1.27 -11.25 16.77
N ALA A 371 1.19 -10.98 18.07
CA ALA A 371 1.03 -9.62 18.59
C ALA A 371 2.23 -8.72 18.27
N GLU A 372 3.45 -9.26 18.28
CA GLU A 372 4.65 -8.56 17.87
C GLU A 372 4.58 -8.18 16.38
N LEU A 373 4.17 -9.12 15.50
CA LEU A 373 3.95 -8.84 14.08
C LEU A 373 2.96 -7.70 13.87
N PHE A 374 1.83 -7.71 14.57
CA PHE A 374 0.85 -6.61 14.51
C PHE A 374 1.40 -5.27 15.04
N SER A 375 2.37 -5.28 15.92
CA SER A 375 3.02 -4.05 16.39
C SER A 375 4.07 -3.52 15.42
N ARG A 376 4.68 -4.40 14.63
CA ARG A 376 5.75 -4.11 13.69
C ARG A 376 5.21 -3.61 12.36
N TYR A 377 4.18 -4.23 11.83
CA TYR A 377 3.53 -3.92 10.57
C TYR A 377 2.29 -3.03 10.75
#